data_41679e30d4349e1f438f993848487483
#
_entry.id   41679e30d4349e1f438f993848487483
#
_cell.length_a   1.000
_cell.length_b   1.000
_cell.length_c   1.000
_cell.angle_alpha   90.00
_cell.angle_beta   90.00
_cell.angle_gamma   90.00
#
_symmetry.space_group_name_H-M   'P 1'
#
loop_
_entity.id
_entity.type
_entity.pdbx_description
1 polymer ?
#
loop_
_entity_poly.entity_id
_entity_poly.type
_entity_poly.pdbx_seq_one_letter_code
_entity_poly.pdbx_strand_id
1 'polypeptide(L)'
;MEVEPPNWQPLELRIGARCAEFMWMFRQNGLEYYKHVVTRRYLMLDSQGQCYAQRDGQLVVADFGDQLSRVTEAYVDRDRI
;
A
#
# COMPACT_ATOMS: atom_id res chain seq x y z
N MET A 1 4.41 -24.17 -11.58
CA MET A 1 4.72 -22.76 -11.30
C MET A 1 4.29 -22.42 -9.87
N GLU A 2 5.18 -21.83 -9.14
CA GLU A 2 4.87 -21.47 -7.76
C GLU A 2 4.31 -20.08 -7.68
N VAL A 3 3.29 -19.92 -6.86
CA VAL A 3 2.73 -18.62 -6.57
C VAL A 3 3.28 -18.17 -5.24
N GLU A 4 3.86 -16.99 -5.21
CA GLU A 4 4.39 -16.47 -3.95
C GLU A 4 3.26 -16.19 -2.99
N PRO A 5 3.41 -16.61 -1.73
CA PRO A 5 2.38 -16.32 -0.74
C PRO A 5 2.37 -14.83 -0.42
N PRO A 6 1.20 -14.27 -0.14
CA PRO A 6 1.15 -12.88 0.29
C PRO A 6 1.85 -12.68 1.61
N ASN A 7 2.43 -11.50 1.78
CA ASN A 7 3.04 -11.15 3.04
C ASN A 7 2.32 -9.91 3.59
N TRP A 8 1.51 -10.12 4.60
CA TRP A 8 0.73 -9.04 5.21
C TRP A 8 1.43 -8.38 6.37
N GLN A 9 2.53 -8.98 6.83
CA GLN A 9 3.17 -8.52 8.07
C GLN A 9 3.57 -7.05 8.05
N PRO A 10 4.21 -6.53 7.00
CA PRO A 10 4.60 -5.13 7.02
C PRO A 10 3.41 -4.19 7.21
N LEU A 11 2.30 -4.50 6.57
CA LEU A 11 1.12 -3.67 6.67
C LEU A 11 0.40 -3.89 7.99
N GLU A 12 0.31 -5.15 8.40
CA GLU A 12 -0.38 -5.51 9.64
C GLU A 12 0.24 -4.85 10.85
N LEU A 13 1.56 -4.74 10.87
CA LEU A 13 2.26 -4.08 11.97
C LEU A 13 1.93 -2.59 12.03
N ARG A 14 1.50 -2.03 10.93
CA ARG A 14 1.18 -0.61 10.87
C ARG A 14 -0.26 -0.29 11.16
N ILE A 15 -1.18 -1.07 10.60
CA ILE A 15 -2.60 -0.71 10.67
C ILE A 15 -3.49 -1.82 11.22
N GLY A 16 -2.93 -2.96 11.61
CA GLY A 16 -3.70 -4.02 12.25
C GLY A 16 -4.90 -4.46 11.43
N ALA A 17 -6.06 -4.46 12.05
CA ALA A 17 -7.28 -4.95 11.40
C ALA A 17 -7.66 -4.19 10.15
N ARG A 18 -7.17 -2.97 9.97
CA ARG A 18 -7.46 -2.19 8.77
C ARG A 18 -6.85 -2.80 7.52
N CYS A 19 -6.02 -3.84 7.66
CA CYS A 19 -5.54 -4.58 6.50
C CYS A 19 -6.69 -5.09 5.64
N ALA A 20 -7.87 -5.27 6.23
CA ALA A 20 -9.05 -5.70 5.49
C ALA A 20 -9.46 -4.70 4.41
N GLU A 21 -8.98 -3.46 4.47
CA GLU A 21 -9.26 -2.47 3.45
C GLU A 21 -8.39 -2.64 2.21
N PHE A 22 -7.44 -3.57 2.27
CA PHE A 22 -6.48 -3.75 1.20
C PHE A 22 -6.46 -5.17 0.67
N MET A 23 -5.96 -5.30 -0.56
CA MET A 23 -5.66 -6.60 -1.15
C MET A 23 -4.18 -6.66 -1.45
N TRP A 24 -3.55 -7.78 -1.07
CA TRP A 24 -2.16 -8.01 -1.47
C TRP A 24 -2.17 -8.39 -2.95
N MET A 25 -1.44 -7.65 -3.77
CA MET A 25 -1.46 -7.87 -5.21
C MET A 25 -0.26 -8.67 -5.70
N PHE A 26 0.94 -8.24 -5.31
CA PHE A 26 2.15 -8.94 -5.75
C PHE A 26 3.35 -8.37 -5.01
N ARG A 27 4.48 -9.04 -5.21
CA ARG A 27 5.78 -8.60 -4.68
C ARG A 27 6.70 -8.34 -5.85
N GLN A 28 7.39 -7.21 -5.81
CA GLN A 28 8.32 -6.86 -6.86
C GLN A 28 9.43 -6.01 -6.26
N ASN A 29 10.69 -6.36 -6.58
CA ASN A 29 11.85 -5.61 -6.11
C ASN A 29 11.88 -5.44 -4.59
N GLY A 30 11.44 -6.49 -3.88
CA GLY A 30 11.47 -6.46 -2.42
C GLY A 30 10.34 -5.68 -1.79
N LEU A 31 9.39 -5.22 -2.58
CA LEU A 31 8.25 -4.46 -2.07
C LEU A 31 6.97 -5.26 -2.19
N GLU A 32 6.17 -5.20 -1.13
CA GLU A 32 4.82 -5.75 -1.16
C GLU A 32 3.88 -4.67 -1.67
N TYR A 33 3.08 -4.99 -2.65
CA TYR A 33 2.12 -4.06 -3.24
C TYR A 33 0.73 -4.38 -2.73
N TYR A 34 0.14 -3.44 -1.99
CA TYR A 34 -1.22 -3.58 -1.49
C TYR A 34 -2.12 -2.57 -2.18
N LYS A 35 -3.28 -3.02 -2.62
CA LYS A 35 -4.22 -2.18 -3.33
C LYS A 35 -5.43 -1.92 -2.46
N HIS A 36 -5.79 -0.66 -2.28
CA HIS A 36 -6.98 -0.34 -1.50
C HIS A 36 -8.22 -0.78 -2.26
N VAL A 37 -9.14 -1.45 -1.56
CA VAL A 37 -10.29 -2.07 -2.23
C VAL A 37 -11.27 -1.06 -2.81
N VAL A 38 -11.32 0.14 -2.26
CA VAL A 38 -12.26 1.17 -2.71
C VAL A 38 -11.62 2.11 -3.71
N THR A 39 -10.49 2.72 -3.33
CA THR A 39 -9.85 3.72 -4.18
C THR A 39 -9.05 3.14 -5.31
N ARG A 40 -8.65 1.86 -5.18
CA ARG A 40 -7.81 1.17 -6.14
C ARG A 40 -6.38 1.71 -6.22
N ARG A 41 -5.98 2.49 -5.24
CA ARG A 41 -4.62 3.02 -5.19
C ARG A 41 -3.71 2.07 -4.44
N TYR A 42 -2.43 2.14 -4.75
CA TYR A 42 -1.44 1.20 -4.21
C TYR A 42 -0.65 1.79 -3.06
N LEU A 43 -0.35 0.93 -2.10
CA LEU A 43 0.54 1.23 -0.98
C LEU A 43 1.67 0.22 -1.06
N MET A 44 2.91 0.69 -1.01
CA MET A 44 4.08 -0.18 -1.18
C MET A 44 4.95 -0.17 0.06
N LEU A 45 5.24 -1.35 0.59
CA LEU A 45 6.05 -1.49 1.78
C LEU A 45 7.13 -2.55 1.57
N ASP A 46 8.33 -2.31 2.11
CA ASP A 46 9.33 -3.37 2.10
C ASP A 46 9.14 -4.26 3.32
N SER A 47 10.00 -5.29 3.45
CA SER A 47 9.83 -6.28 4.52
C SER A 47 10.03 -5.69 5.91
N GLN A 48 10.62 -4.52 6.00
CA GLN A 48 10.83 -3.86 7.28
C GLN A 48 9.80 -2.78 7.56
N GLY A 49 8.82 -2.65 6.67
CA GLY A 49 7.74 -1.70 6.88
C GLY A 49 8.01 -0.31 6.36
N GLN A 50 9.14 -0.10 5.67
CA GLN A 50 9.43 1.18 5.06
C GLN A 50 8.50 1.40 3.87
N CYS A 51 7.88 2.57 3.82
CA CYS A 51 6.94 2.91 2.75
C CYS A 51 7.65 3.60 1.60
N TYR A 52 7.14 3.36 0.40
CA TYR A 52 7.69 3.96 -0.81
C TYR A 52 6.58 4.54 -1.66
N ALA A 53 6.92 5.51 -2.47
CA ALA A 53 6.00 6.12 -3.43
C ALA A 53 6.69 6.22 -4.78
N GLN A 54 5.90 6.26 -5.83
CA GLN A 54 6.45 6.38 -7.17
C GLN A 54 6.39 7.84 -7.60
N ARG A 55 7.55 8.38 -7.96
CA ARG A 55 7.63 9.77 -8.42
C ARG A 55 8.53 9.83 -9.63
N ASP A 56 8.02 10.40 -10.70
CA ASP A 56 8.78 10.56 -11.95
C ASP A 56 9.39 9.24 -12.40
N GLY A 57 8.61 8.16 -12.26
CA GLY A 57 9.07 6.86 -12.70
C GLY A 57 10.03 6.16 -11.75
N GLN A 58 10.31 6.75 -10.60
CA GLN A 58 11.22 6.16 -9.63
C GLN A 58 10.54 5.93 -8.30
N LEU A 59 11.00 4.89 -7.58
CA LEU A 59 10.53 4.62 -6.24
C LEU A 59 11.37 5.41 -5.26
N VAL A 60 10.71 6.18 -4.40
CA VAL A 60 11.38 6.97 -3.38
C VAL A 60 10.79 6.63 -2.02
N VAL A 61 11.61 6.78 -0.98
CA VAL A 61 11.13 6.58 0.39
C VAL A 61 10.07 7.64 0.69
N ALA A 62 8.99 7.21 1.34
CA ALA A 62 7.87 8.09 1.64
C ALA A 62 7.36 7.83 3.04
N ASP A 63 6.72 8.83 3.62
CA ASP A 63 6.13 8.69 4.93
C ASP A 63 4.89 7.81 4.86
N PHE A 64 4.82 6.81 5.73
CA PHE A 64 3.72 5.87 5.70
C PHE A 64 2.37 6.55 5.93
N GLY A 65 2.30 7.40 6.96
CA GLY A 65 1.04 8.07 7.28
C GLY A 65 0.55 8.93 6.13
N ASP A 66 1.48 9.63 5.49
CA ASP A 66 1.14 10.47 4.35
C ASP A 66 0.62 9.64 3.18
N GLN A 67 1.29 8.54 2.89
CA GLN A 67 0.86 7.67 1.80
C GLN A 67 -0.45 6.99 2.11
N LEU A 68 -0.65 6.58 3.35
CA LEU A 68 -1.91 5.97 3.75
C LEU A 68 -3.06 6.95 3.54
N SER A 69 -2.86 8.20 3.94
CA SER A 69 -3.88 9.22 3.74
C SER A 69 -4.18 9.41 2.26
N ARG A 70 -3.16 9.50 1.43
CA ARG A 70 -3.36 9.69 0.01
C ARG A 70 -4.12 8.53 -0.63
N VAL A 71 -3.82 7.33 -0.17
CA VAL A 71 -4.47 6.15 -0.73
C VAL A 71 -5.94 6.08 -0.33
N THR A 72 -6.28 6.55 0.87
CA THR A 72 -7.64 6.43 1.38
C THR A 72 -8.49 7.69 1.15
N GLU A 73 -7.86 8.86 1.11
CA GLU A 73 -8.62 10.12 1.03
C GLU A 73 -9.22 10.41 -0.33
N ALA A 74 -8.67 9.83 -1.38
CA ALA A 74 -9.20 10.06 -2.72
C ALA A 74 -10.68 9.75 -2.80
N TYR A 75 -11.11 8.79 -2.00
CA TYR A 75 -12.50 8.40 -1.95
C TYR A 75 -13.36 9.52 -1.35
N VAL A 76 -12.85 10.14 -0.29
CA VAL A 76 -13.57 11.21 0.39
C VAL A 76 -13.72 12.43 -0.51
N ASP A 77 -12.65 12.75 -1.24
CA ASP A 77 -12.67 13.92 -2.12
C ASP A 77 -13.74 13.81 -3.20
N ARG A 78 -14.02 12.63 -3.67
CA ARG A 78 -15.01 12.44 -4.69
C ARG A 78 -16.41 12.76 -4.19
N ASP A 79 -16.64 12.59 -2.92
CA ASP A 79 -17.95 12.83 -2.32
C ASP A 79 -18.23 14.29 -2.08
N ARG A 80 -17.23 15.13 -2.26
CA ARG A 80 -17.39 16.54 -1.98
C ARG A 80 -18.03 17.31 -3.11
N ILE A 81 -18.14 16.72 -4.23
CA ILE A 81 -18.64 17.42 -5.41
C ILE A 81 -20.13 17.61 -5.40
#